data_c59e6a8d4a8b10598c0fd6ef7f3b0b22
#
_entry.id   c59e6a8d4a8b10598c0fd6ef7f3b0b22
#
_cell.length_a   1.000
_cell.length_b   1.000
_cell.length_c   1.000
_cell.angle_alpha   90.00
_cell.angle_beta   90.00
_cell.angle_gamma   90.00
#
_symmetry.space_group_name_H-M   'P 1'
#
loop_
_entity.id
_entity.type
_entity.pdbx_description
1 polymer ?
#
loop_
_entity_poly.entity_id
_entity_poly.type
_entity_poly.pdbx_seq_one_letter_code
_entity_poly.pdbx_strand_id
1 'polypeptide(L)'
;MRLQKAATPVLTTAKLRDLTVLGCNRIAQIYLHWTAGRYGELYDDYHFNIDADGSIYRTCALLTDYKPHTWHRNSGSIGIALCCALGTLPHHGYDTAFGSYPPTPQQIDAAAKLTAQLTDGLDLAVDRFTVLTHCEAALLDGYGPYSGDAETRW
;
A
#
# COMPACT_ATOMS: atom_id res chain seq x y z
N MET A 1 0.22 -8.82 10.57
CA MET A 1 0.35 -8.67 12.06
C MET A 1 0.36 -7.19 12.43
N ARG A 2 -0.49 -6.78 13.37
CA ARG A 2 -0.55 -5.37 13.81
C ARG A 2 0.72 -4.97 14.59
N LEU A 3 1.28 -3.80 14.28
CA LEU A 3 2.49 -3.27 14.90
C LEU A 3 2.20 -2.14 15.88
N GLN A 4 3.11 -1.90 16.83
CA GLN A 4 3.06 -0.74 17.70
C GLN A 4 3.67 0.48 16.98
N LYS A 5 2.89 1.54 16.79
CA LYS A 5 3.30 2.78 16.12
C LYS A 5 4.60 3.37 16.72
N ALA A 6 4.73 3.37 18.06
CA ALA A 6 5.90 3.92 18.74
C ALA A 6 7.21 3.15 18.46
N ALA A 7 7.13 1.87 18.10
CA ALA A 7 8.30 1.04 17.80
C ALA A 7 8.62 0.94 16.31
N THR A 8 7.72 1.42 15.44
CA THR A 8 7.87 1.32 13.98
C THR A 8 8.58 2.57 13.46
N PRO A 9 9.71 2.42 12.74
CA PRO A 9 10.49 3.57 12.28
C PRO A 9 9.71 4.39 11.23
N VAL A 10 9.75 5.72 11.39
CA VAL A 10 9.27 6.65 10.36
C VAL A 10 10.26 6.61 9.18
N LEU A 11 9.73 6.61 7.96
CA LEU A 11 10.52 6.66 6.74
C LEU A 11 11.19 8.03 6.60
N THR A 12 12.50 8.02 6.36
CA THR A 12 13.27 9.23 6.03
C THR A 12 13.69 9.20 4.56
N THR A 13 13.94 10.37 3.96
CA THR A 13 14.41 10.48 2.57
C THR A 13 15.72 9.72 2.35
N ALA A 14 16.66 9.78 3.29
CA ALA A 14 17.93 9.06 3.21
C ALA A 14 17.68 7.54 3.18
N LYS A 15 16.80 7.04 4.07
CA LYS A 15 16.48 5.61 4.10
C LYS A 15 15.73 5.15 2.87
N LEU A 16 14.82 5.96 2.32
CA LEU A 16 14.15 5.63 1.06
C LEU A 16 15.14 5.47 -0.09
N ARG A 17 16.11 6.37 -0.21
CA ARG A 17 17.19 6.27 -1.21
C ARG A 17 17.99 4.98 -1.07
N ASP A 18 18.41 4.61 0.15
CA ASP A 18 19.12 3.34 0.39
C ASP A 18 18.29 2.13 -0.06
N LEU A 19 16.99 2.14 0.25
CA LEU A 19 16.07 1.06 -0.12
C LEU A 19 15.92 0.94 -1.64
N THR A 20 15.77 2.03 -2.37
CA THR A 20 15.62 2.01 -3.83
C THR A 20 16.89 1.51 -4.52
N VAL A 21 18.08 1.93 -4.08
CA VAL A 21 19.36 1.42 -4.60
C VAL A 21 19.45 -0.10 -4.44
N LEU A 22 19.07 -0.64 -3.28
CA LEU A 22 19.10 -2.09 -3.03
C LEU A 22 17.98 -2.86 -3.73
N GLY A 23 16.88 -2.19 -4.07
CA GLY A 23 15.70 -2.77 -4.72
C GLY A 23 15.73 -2.70 -6.25
N CYS A 24 16.63 -1.92 -6.85
CA CYS A 24 16.72 -1.70 -8.29
C CYS A 24 16.82 -3.02 -9.06
N ASN A 25 16.08 -3.15 -10.16
CA ASN A 25 15.97 -4.35 -11.00
C ASN A 25 15.39 -5.60 -10.30
N ARG A 26 14.86 -5.48 -9.08
CA ARG A 26 14.27 -6.60 -8.31
C ARG A 26 12.80 -6.37 -8.00
N ILE A 27 12.36 -5.14 -8.09
CA ILE A 27 10.96 -4.72 -7.91
C ILE A 27 10.38 -4.35 -9.26
N ALA A 28 9.20 -4.83 -9.56
CA ALA A 28 8.49 -4.59 -10.81
C ALA A 28 7.17 -3.84 -10.62
N GLN A 29 6.58 -3.87 -9.42
CA GLN A 29 5.23 -3.36 -9.19
C GLN A 29 5.07 -2.71 -7.81
N ILE A 30 4.13 -1.77 -7.72
CA ILE A 30 3.70 -1.12 -6.49
C ILE A 30 2.18 -1.27 -6.38
N TYR A 31 1.71 -1.73 -5.23
CA TYR A 31 0.29 -1.90 -4.93
C TYR A 31 -0.16 -0.96 -3.82
N LEU A 32 -1.25 -0.24 -4.08
CA LEU A 32 -1.86 0.70 -3.14
C LEU A 32 -3.04 0.04 -2.43
N HIS A 33 -3.06 0.18 -1.11
CA HIS A 33 -4.03 -0.45 -0.22
C HIS A 33 -4.56 0.53 0.82
N TRP A 34 -5.60 0.13 1.51
CA TRP A 34 -5.93 0.60 2.86
C TRP A 34 -5.91 -0.59 3.82
N THR A 35 -5.73 -0.33 5.10
CA THR A 35 -5.58 -1.39 6.11
C THR A 35 -6.91 -1.99 6.56
N ALA A 36 -8.05 -1.40 6.17
CA ALA A 36 -9.36 -1.63 6.78
C ALA A 36 -9.33 -1.47 8.32
N GLY A 37 -8.39 -0.71 8.83
CA GLY A 37 -8.15 -0.43 10.25
C GLY A 37 -8.48 1.03 10.63
N ARG A 38 -8.10 1.39 11.85
CA ARG A 38 -8.18 2.77 12.35
C ARG A 38 -6.92 3.55 11.99
N TYR A 39 -7.01 4.87 12.08
CA TYR A 39 -5.82 5.70 12.10
C TYR A 39 -4.87 5.26 13.21
N GLY A 40 -3.56 5.28 12.94
CA GLY A 40 -2.52 4.84 13.87
C GLY A 40 -2.36 3.33 14.01
N GLU A 41 -3.18 2.52 13.37
CA GLU A 41 -3.01 1.06 13.33
C GLU A 41 -2.12 0.66 12.14
N LEU A 42 -0.88 0.24 12.45
CA LEU A 42 0.10 -0.19 11.46
C LEU A 42 0.10 -1.72 11.33
N TYR A 43 0.34 -2.21 10.10
CA TYR A 43 0.36 -3.65 9.81
C TYR A 43 1.64 -4.07 9.10
N ASP A 44 2.18 -5.23 9.50
CA ASP A 44 3.40 -5.81 8.93
C ASP A 44 3.18 -6.47 7.56
N ASP A 45 1.95 -6.52 7.11
CA ASP A 45 1.58 -7.09 5.81
C ASP A 45 1.97 -6.20 4.63
N TYR A 46 2.36 -4.95 4.87
CA TYR A 46 2.76 -3.96 3.88
C TYR A 46 4.19 -3.50 4.10
N HIS A 47 4.86 -2.98 3.08
CA HIS A 47 6.19 -2.37 3.19
C HIS A 47 6.14 -1.00 3.86
N PHE A 48 5.08 -0.24 3.57
CA PHE A 48 4.85 1.09 4.12
C PHE A 48 3.40 1.23 4.59
N ASN A 49 3.25 1.86 5.75
CA ASN A 49 1.95 2.27 6.29
C ASN A 49 1.93 3.80 6.38
N ILE A 50 0.86 4.43 5.90
CA ILE A 50 0.70 5.89 5.93
C ILE A 50 -0.44 6.23 6.90
N ASP A 51 -0.12 6.97 7.95
CA ASP A 51 -1.11 7.39 8.95
C ASP A 51 -1.89 8.63 8.51
N ALA A 52 -2.95 8.95 9.24
CA ALA A 52 -3.89 10.03 8.92
C ALA A 52 -3.24 11.41 8.73
N ASP A 53 -2.13 11.68 9.40
CA ASP A 53 -1.35 12.91 9.30
C ASP A 53 -0.35 12.92 8.12
N GLY A 54 -0.30 11.85 7.32
CA GLY A 54 0.64 11.66 6.21
C GLY A 54 1.99 11.09 6.63
N SER A 55 2.21 10.79 7.91
CA SER A 55 3.44 10.13 8.38
C SER A 55 3.57 8.74 7.78
N ILE A 56 4.73 8.43 7.22
CA ILE A 56 5.01 7.15 6.57
C ILE A 56 5.86 6.28 7.50
N TYR A 57 5.37 5.10 7.83
CA TYR A 57 6.04 4.12 8.68
C TYR A 57 6.55 2.95 7.83
N ARG A 58 7.82 2.63 8.00
CA ARG A 58 8.49 1.56 7.28
C ARG A 58 8.47 0.26 8.09
N THR A 59 7.94 -0.81 7.52
CA THR A 59 7.83 -2.15 8.14
C THR A 59 8.73 -3.19 7.49
N CYS A 60 9.47 -2.83 6.45
CA CYS A 60 10.42 -3.70 5.77
C CYS A 60 11.87 -3.32 6.10
N ALA A 61 12.79 -4.28 6.07
CA ALA A 61 14.22 -4.02 6.09
C ALA A 61 14.72 -3.68 4.68
N LEU A 62 14.25 -4.42 3.67
CA LEU A 62 14.51 -4.25 2.24
C LEU A 62 13.18 -4.17 1.47
N LEU A 63 13.17 -3.52 0.29
CA LEU A 63 11.98 -3.52 -0.59
C LEU A 63 11.66 -4.90 -1.16
N THR A 64 12.63 -5.81 -1.14
CA THR A 64 12.48 -7.19 -1.57
C THR A 64 11.96 -8.15 -0.49
N ASP A 65 11.68 -7.65 0.71
CA ASP A 65 11.08 -8.47 1.75
C ASP A 65 9.69 -8.94 1.30
N TYR A 66 9.39 -10.20 1.57
CA TYR A 66 8.06 -10.72 1.25
C TYR A 66 7.03 -10.16 2.23
N LYS A 67 5.98 -9.52 1.70
CA LYS A 67 4.84 -9.00 2.46
C LYS A 67 3.54 -9.51 1.83
N PRO A 68 2.60 -10.10 2.60
CA PRO A 68 1.39 -10.73 2.06
C PRO A 68 0.25 -9.72 1.81
N HIS A 69 0.44 -8.79 0.88
CA HIS A 69 -0.50 -7.69 0.62
C HIS A 69 -1.40 -7.88 -0.61
N THR A 70 -0.99 -8.68 -1.61
CA THR A 70 -1.77 -8.86 -2.84
C THR A 70 -1.69 -10.32 -3.30
N TRP A 71 -2.83 -10.98 -3.41
CA TRP A 71 -2.93 -12.38 -3.83
C TRP A 71 -2.14 -12.64 -5.13
N HIS A 72 -1.29 -13.66 -5.12
CA HIS A 72 -0.38 -14.07 -6.20
C HIS A 72 0.63 -13.00 -6.71
N ARG A 73 0.71 -11.80 -6.09
CA ARG A 73 1.52 -10.69 -6.58
C ARG A 73 2.49 -10.11 -5.55
N ASN A 74 2.79 -10.88 -4.48
CA ASN A 74 3.62 -10.38 -3.37
C ASN A 74 5.11 -10.36 -3.67
N SER A 75 5.59 -11.23 -4.58
CA SER A 75 7.02 -11.31 -4.91
C SER A 75 7.42 -10.23 -5.90
N GLY A 76 8.52 -9.52 -5.62
CA GLY A 76 9.02 -8.46 -6.48
C GLY A 76 8.11 -7.24 -6.55
N SER A 77 7.30 -7.01 -5.51
CA SER A 77 6.38 -5.90 -5.43
C SER A 77 6.44 -5.18 -4.08
N ILE A 78 5.94 -3.95 -4.04
CA ILE A 78 5.85 -3.12 -2.85
C ILE A 78 4.37 -2.88 -2.52
N GLY A 79 3.96 -3.18 -1.28
CA GLY A 79 2.65 -2.78 -0.74
C GLY A 79 2.77 -1.49 0.06
N ILE A 80 1.94 -0.50 -0.30
CA ILE A 80 1.76 0.76 0.44
C ILE A 80 0.31 0.79 0.93
N ALA A 81 0.09 0.94 2.23
CA ALA A 81 -1.25 0.97 2.80
C ALA A 81 -1.55 2.26 3.55
N LEU A 82 -2.73 2.81 3.36
CA LEU A 82 -3.29 3.88 4.17
C LEU A 82 -3.90 3.29 5.43
N CYS A 83 -3.54 3.79 6.61
CA CYS A 83 -4.13 3.38 7.90
C CYS A 83 -5.53 4.01 8.02
N CYS A 84 -6.54 3.37 7.45
CA CYS A 84 -7.91 3.89 7.38
C CYS A 84 -8.92 2.79 7.06
N ALA A 85 -10.18 3.17 6.89
CA ALA A 85 -11.26 2.38 6.33
C ALA A 85 -11.82 1.29 7.25
N LEU A 86 -11.67 1.38 8.59
CA LEU A 86 -12.33 0.45 9.51
C LEU A 86 -13.86 0.51 9.35
N GLY A 87 -14.46 -0.66 9.15
CA GLY A 87 -15.90 -0.78 8.97
C GLY A 87 -16.40 -0.30 7.61
N THR A 88 -15.52 -0.22 6.63
CA THR A 88 -15.86 0.11 5.24
C THR A 88 -16.82 -0.91 4.66
N LEU A 89 -17.83 -0.41 3.96
CA LEU A 89 -18.80 -1.22 3.22
C LEU A 89 -18.74 -0.86 1.73
N PRO A 90 -18.19 -1.73 0.88
CA PRO A 90 -18.28 -1.55 -0.56
C PRO A 90 -19.73 -1.79 -1.00
N HIS A 91 -20.32 -0.87 -1.75
CA HIS A 91 -21.69 -0.98 -2.24
C HIS A 91 -21.72 -1.59 -3.64
N HIS A 92 -21.21 -0.89 -4.63
CA HIS A 92 -21.20 -1.31 -6.02
C HIS A 92 -19.88 -0.95 -6.70
N GLY A 93 -19.10 -1.97 -7.06
CA GLY A 93 -17.85 -1.74 -7.76
C GLY A 93 -16.89 -0.85 -6.96
N TYR A 94 -16.71 0.36 -7.43
CA TYR A 94 -15.81 1.35 -6.81
C TYR A 94 -16.51 2.28 -5.81
N ASP A 95 -17.81 2.15 -5.62
CA ASP A 95 -18.53 2.94 -4.62
C ASP A 95 -18.35 2.35 -3.23
N THR A 96 -17.78 3.13 -2.34
CA THR A 96 -17.36 2.69 -1.02
C THR A 96 -17.74 3.68 0.07
N ALA A 97 -18.47 3.20 1.07
CA ALA A 97 -18.69 3.96 2.30
C ALA A 97 -17.54 3.71 3.28
N PHE A 98 -16.65 4.69 3.49
CA PHE A 98 -15.44 4.54 4.30
C PHE A 98 -15.66 4.53 5.83
N GLY A 99 -16.89 4.65 6.29
CA GLY A 99 -17.18 4.64 7.72
C GLY A 99 -16.58 5.83 8.48
N SER A 100 -16.10 5.56 9.71
CA SER A 100 -15.57 6.60 10.61
C SER A 100 -14.10 6.96 10.37
N TYR A 101 -13.42 6.27 9.49
CA TYR A 101 -11.99 6.43 9.22
C TYR A 101 -11.73 6.56 7.72
N PRO A 102 -12.29 7.59 7.02
CA PRO A 102 -12.06 7.75 5.58
C PRO A 102 -10.59 8.08 5.31
N PRO A 103 -10.07 7.80 4.09
CA PRO A 103 -8.76 8.27 3.68
C PRO A 103 -8.66 9.80 3.81
N THR A 104 -7.58 10.30 4.39
CA THR A 104 -7.36 11.74 4.54
C THR A 104 -6.64 12.33 3.32
N PRO A 105 -6.81 13.63 3.03
CA PRO A 105 -6.03 14.29 1.98
C PRO A 105 -4.51 14.16 2.19
N GLN A 106 -4.05 14.18 3.45
CA GLN A 106 -2.65 14.01 3.82
C GLN A 106 -2.13 12.61 3.49
N GLN A 107 -2.93 11.57 3.71
CA GLN A 107 -2.59 10.20 3.32
C GLN A 107 -2.46 10.08 1.80
N ILE A 108 -3.39 10.62 1.05
CA ILE A 108 -3.39 10.57 -0.42
C ILE A 108 -2.16 11.30 -0.99
N ASP A 109 -1.88 12.52 -0.49
CA ASP A 109 -0.71 13.29 -0.91
C ASP A 109 0.61 12.56 -0.58
N ALA A 110 0.71 11.99 0.63
CA ALA A 110 1.88 11.21 1.04
C ALA A 110 2.06 9.93 0.20
N ALA A 111 0.97 9.23 -0.11
CA ALA A 111 1.01 8.04 -0.97
C ALA A 111 1.47 8.37 -2.39
N ALA A 112 0.95 9.46 -2.98
CA ALA A 112 1.35 9.92 -4.30
C ALA A 112 2.84 10.29 -4.35
N LYS A 113 3.33 11.05 -3.35
CA LYS A 113 4.73 11.44 -3.24
C LYS A 113 5.66 10.23 -3.03
N LEU A 114 5.30 9.32 -2.15
CA LEU A 114 6.06 8.09 -1.91
C LEU A 114 6.13 7.23 -3.17
N THR A 115 5.01 7.05 -3.86
CA THR A 115 4.96 6.28 -5.12
C THR A 115 5.85 6.91 -6.18
N ALA A 116 5.78 8.23 -6.38
CA ALA A 116 6.64 8.94 -7.32
C ALA A 116 8.13 8.76 -7.00
N GLN A 117 8.52 8.87 -5.72
CA GLN A 117 9.91 8.69 -5.30
C GLN A 117 10.39 7.23 -5.46
N LEU A 118 9.52 6.26 -5.23
CA LEU A 118 9.83 4.84 -5.43
C LEU A 118 9.99 4.52 -6.92
N THR A 119 9.06 4.97 -7.76
CA THR A 119 9.14 4.72 -9.22
C THR A 119 10.37 5.37 -9.83
N ASP A 120 10.69 6.62 -9.45
CA ASP A 120 11.91 7.30 -9.88
C ASP A 120 13.18 6.55 -9.43
N GLY A 121 13.27 6.22 -8.14
CA GLY A 121 14.46 5.55 -7.58
C GLY A 121 14.64 4.09 -8.00
N LEU A 122 13.59 3.43 -8.52
CA LEU A 122 13.61 2.05 -9.01
C LEU A 122 13.62 1.95 -10.55
N ASP A 123 13.58 3.08 -11.24
CA ASP A 123 13.47 3.19 -12.71
C ASP A 123 12.21 2.44 -13.25
N LEU A 124 11.07 2.66 -12.59
CA LEU A 124 9.79 2.08 -12.98
C LEU A 124 8.92 3.10 -13.71
N ALA A 125 8.32 2.70 -14.81
CA ALA A 125 7.28 3.50 -15.47
C ALA A 125 6.05 3.63 -14.55
N VAL A 126 5.36 4.77 -14.60
CA VAL A 126 4.07 4.94 -13.92
C VAL A 126 2.96 4.64 -14.92
N ASP A 127 2.45 3.43 -14.88
CA ASP A 127 1.36 2.97 -15.73
C ASP A 127 0.47 1.94 -15.00
N ARG A 128 -0.61 1.51 -15.67
CA ARG A 128 -1.59 0.56 -15.12
C ARG A 128 -1.08 -0.87 -14.89
N PHE A 129 0.17 -1.17 -15.23
CA PHE A 129 0.77 -2.48 -14.99
C PHE A 129 1.83 -2.45 -13.90
N THR A 130 2.30 -1.25 -13.56
CA THR A 130 3.38 -1.02 -12.60
C THR A 130 2.87 -0.47 -11.28
N VAL A 131 1.92 0.49 -11.32
CA VAL A 131 1.32 1.06 -10.12
C VAL A 131 -0.19 0.82 -10.17
N LEU A 132 -0.65 -0.03 -9.25
CA LEU A 132 -2.05 -0.48 -9.21
C LEU A 132 -2.62 -0.34 -7.79
N THR A 133 -3.92 -0.16 -7.71
CA THR A 133 -4.66 -0.47 -6.49
C THR A 133 -4.86 -1.98 -6.35
N HIS A 134 -5.16 -2.46 -5.16
CA HIS A 134 -5.54 -3.87 -4.95
C HIS A 134 -6.73 -4.27 -5.83
N CYS A 135 -7.73 -3.40 -5.95
CA CYS A 135 -8.90 -3.62 -6.78
C CYS A 135 -8.54 -3.80 -8.27
N GLU A 136 -7.65 -2.96 -8.82
CA GLU A 136 -7.18 -3.09 -10.20
C GLU A 136 -6.41 -4.39 -10.42
N ALA A 137 -5.56 -4.79 -9.46
CA ALA A 137 -4.86 -6.07 -9.51
C ALA A 137 -5.84 -7.25 -9.52
N ALA A 138 -6.86 -7.21 -8.67
CA ALA A 138 -7.91 -8.22 -8.58
C ALA A 138 -8.70 -8.33 -9.90
N LEU A 139 -9.03 -7.20 -10.54
CA LEU A 139 -9.68 -7.19 -11.85
C LEU A 139 -8.82 -7.85 -12.95
N LEU A 140 -7.52 -7.59 -12.95
CA LEU A 140 -6.59 -8.20 -13.91
C LEU A 140 -6.49 -9.72 -13.74
N ASP A 141 -6.58 -10.21 -12.50
CA ASP A 141 -6.50 -11.62 -12.18
C ASP A 141 -7.84 -12.35 -12.17
N GLY A 142 -8.94 -11.66 -12.50
CA GLY A 142 -10.27 -12.22 -12.66
C GLY A 142 -11.01 -12.52 -11.34
N TYR A 143 -10.57 -11.95 -10.22
CA TYR A 143 -11.26 -12.03 -8.91
C TYR A 143 -11.61 -10.66 -8.34
N GLY A 144 -11.94 -9.71 -9.21
CA GLY A 144 -12.22 -8.31 -8.87
C GLY A 144 -13.46 -8.11 -7.98
N PRO A 145 -13.87 -6.86 -7.75
CA PRO A 145 -14.90 -6.48 -6.77
C PRO A 145 -16.27 -7.12 -7.02
N TYR A 146 -16.47 -7.72 -8.18
CA TYR A 146 -17.71 -8.41 -8.53
C TYR A 146 -17.67 -9.92 -8.30
N SER A 147 -16.55 -10.48 -7.83
CA SER A 147 -16.39 -11.92 -7.60
C SER A 147 -17.21 -12.47 -6.43
N GLY A 148 -17.74 -11.60 -5.57
CA GLY A 148 -18.42 -12.00 -4.34
C GLY A 148 -17.46 -12.32 -3.18
N ASP A 149 -16.17 -12.43 -3.44
CA ASP A 149 -15.15 -12.65 -2.42
C ASP A 149 -14.81 -11.34 -1.70
N ALA A 150 -14.98 -11.32 -0.38
CA ALA A 150 -14.75 -10.14 0.44
C ALA A 150 -13.28 -9.68 0.41
N GLU A 151 -12.33 -10.62 0.30
CA GLU A 151 -10.90 -10.34 0.26
C GLU A 151 -10.45 -9.61 -1.01
N THR A 152 -11.29 -9.59 -2.04
CA THR A 152 -10.95 -9.03 -3.36
C THR A 152 -11.66 -7.70 -3.65
N ARG A 153 -12.34 -7.12 -2.66
CA ARG A 153 -13.15 -5.90 -2.86
C ARG A 153 -12.39 -4.59 -2.69
N TRP A 154 -11.15 -4.66 -2.30
CA TRP A 154 -10.34 -3.48 -1.91
C TRP A 154 -9.25 -3.15 -2.89
#